data_4b2c9a1e8fe943ee33833cb7c3805ffc
#
_entry.id   4b2c9a1e8fe943ee33833cb7c3805ffc
#
_cell.length_a   1.000
_cell.length_b   1.000
_cell.length_c   1.000
_cell.angle_alpha   90.00
_cell.angle_beta   90.00
_cell.angle_gamma   90.00
#
_symmetry.space_group_name_H-M   'P 1'
#
loop_
_entity.id
_entity.type
_entity.pdbx_description
1 polymer ?
#
loop_
_entity_poly.entity_id
_entity_poly.type
_entity_poly.pdbx_seq_one_letter_code
_entity_poly.pdbx_strand_id
1 'polypeptide(L)'
;MYLADYHVHTACSPDGHLSMTRMAEEGVRRGLNEICFTDHVETVEWGTVAPRKAPYDWTALQEAYAAARRQLDGRITLKLGIELGEAYLDLDSAGHMMDSAPELDFVIGSVHMSRDADGWFDLFFIADDRDDAYYHAVVDAYLEEVLKLARWGRFSVLGHLTLPVRCINEMRHKNISFRPHMAQVEEILRTIIPQGVGIECNTNRGNAPLPDGDVLKLYRQLGGEIITLGSDAHTAEHLGCAIGVRQELLRSCGFRYFTTFDRMKPTFQAL
;
A
#
# COMPACT_ATOMS: atom_id res chain seq x y z
N MET A 1 -11.22 1.41 20.83
CA MET A 1 -10.56 0.89 19.62
C MET A 1 -9.82 2.05 18.97
N TYR A 2 -8.54 1.93 18.69
CA TYR A 2 -7.78 2.96 17.97
C TYR A 2 -7.95 2.72 16.47
N LEU A 3 -8.47 3.71 15.74
CA LEU A 3 -8.73 3.61 14.31
C LEU A 3 -7.69 4.47 13.56
N ALA A 4 -6.80 3.83 12.82
CA ALA A 4 -5.80 4.49 12.00
C ALA A 4 -5.89 3.98 10.56
N ASP A 5 -5.81 4.90 9.61
CA ASP A 5 -5.80 4.60 8.17
C ASP A 5 -4.45 5.02 7.58
N TYR A 6 -3.68 4.03 7.12
CA TYR A 6 -2.31 4.20 6.66
C TYR A 6 -2.15 4.05 5.16
N HIS A 7 -3.27 4.21 4.40
CA HIS A 7 -3.25 4.21 2.94
C HIS A 7 -4.36 5.13 2.41
N VAL A 8 -4.00 6.40 2.21
CA VAL A 8 -4.96 7.46 1.87
C VAL A 8 -4.36 8.39 0.83
N HIS A 9 -5.06 8.56 -0.29
CA HIS A 9 -4.71 9.44 -1.40
C HIS A 9 -5.49 10.73 -1.37
N THR A 10 -4.86 11.79 -1.86
CA THR A 10 -5.42 13.14 -1.91
C THR A 10 -5.22 13.75 -3.31
N ALA A 11 -5.56 15.02 -3.48
CA ALA A 11 -5.29 15.74 -4.73
C ALA A 11 -3.78 15.91 -5.04
N CYS A 12 -2.88 15.38 -4.19
CA CYS A 12 -1.45 15.27 -4.49
C CYS A 12 -1.13 14.01 -5.33
N SER A 13 -2.04 13.04 -5.38
CA SER A 13 -2.00 11.89 -6.30
C SER A 13 -2.68 12.21 -7.63
N PRO A 14 -2.23 11.65 -8.76
CA PRO A 14 -2.86 11.87 -10.07
C PRO A 14 -4.32 11.46 -10.14
N ASP A 15 -4.74 10.49 -9.33
CA ASP A 15 -6.08 9.89 -9.28
C ASP A 15 -6.86 10.23 -8.00
N GLY A 16 -6.30 11.06 -7.13
CA GLY A 16 -6.96 11.62 -5.97
C GLY A 16 -7.66 12.95 -6.28
N HIS A 17 -8.78 13.24 -5.63
CA HIS A 17 -9.61 14.41 -5.97
C HIS A 17 -9.82 15.39 -4.81
N LEU A 18 -9.67 14.96 -3.58
CA LEU A 18 -9.89 15.78 -2.39
C LEU A 18 -8.57 16.29 -1.81
N SER A 19 -8.54 17.54 -1.34
CA SER A 19 -7.37 18.04 -0.62
C SER A 19 -7.12 17.26 0.67
N MET A 20 -5.87 17.20 1.13
CA MET A 20 -5.51 16.59 2.42
C MET A 20 -6.38 17.10 3.57
N THR A 21 -6.63 18.42 3.60
CA THR A 21 -7.48 19.04 4.61
C THR A 21 -8.90 18.46 4.60
N ARG A 22 -9.51 18.30 3.42
CA ARG A 22 -10.85 17.74 3.30
C ARG A 22 -10.90 16.26 3.67
N MET A 23 -9.87 15.50 3.32
CA MET A 23 -9.74 14.10 3.76
C MET A 23 -9.57 14.02 5.28
N ALA A 24 -8.77 14.90 5.89
CA ALA A 24 -8.60 14.95 7.34
C ALA A 24 -9.89 15.34 8.08
N GLU A 25 -10.67 16.33 7.57
CA GLU A 25 -11.99 16.70 8.11
C GLU A 25 -12.94 15.49 8.08
N GLU A 26 -12.93 14.74 6.99
CA GLU A 26 -13.72 13.53 6.85
C GLU A 26 -13.28 12.45 7.85
N GLY A 27 -11.96 12.28 8.07
CA GLY A 27 -11.43 11.37 9.08
C GLY A 27 -11.93 11.69 10.49
N VAL A 28 -11.93 12.97 10.87
CA VAL A 28 -12.54 13.43 12.14
C VAL A 28 -14.01 13.06 12.20
N ARG A 29 -14.78 13.30 11.13
CA ARG A 29 -16.21 12.99 11.07
C ARG A 29 -16.48 11.48 11.20
N ARG A 30 -15.58 10.64 10.71
CA ARG A 30 -15.67 9.17 10.80
C ARG A 30 -15.11 8.61 12.11
N GLY A 31 -14.53 9.45 12.96
CA GLY A 31 -13.96 9.03 14.24
C GLY A 31 -12.62 8.32 14.14
N LEU A 32 -11.86 8.57 13.06
CA LEU A 32 -10.48 8.10 12.98
C LEU A 32 -9.62 8.84 14.02
N ASN A 33 -8.70 8.12 14.63
CA ASN A 33 -7.72 8.68 15.56
C ASN A 33 -6.49 9.21 14.81
N GLU A 34 -6.14 8.56 13.70
CA GLU A 34 -4.93 8.86 12.95
C GLU A 34 -5.12 8.59 11.45
N ILE A 35 -4.54 9.44 10.62
CA ILE A 35 -4.43 9.26 9.16
C ILE A 35 -2.97 9.45 8.78
N CYS A 36 -2.42 8.52 8.02
CA CYS A 36 -1.20 8.71 7.25
C CYS A 36 -1.58 8.95 5.78
N PHE A 37 -1.30 10.13 5.27
CA PHE A 37 -1.43 10.40 3.83
C PHE A 37 -0.30 9.74 3.09
N THR A 38 -0.63 9.01 2.05
CA THR A 38 0.30 8.18 1.28
C THR A 38 0.08 8.38 -0.21
N ASP A 39 0.06 9.65 -0.62
CA ASP A 39 -0.09 9.99 -2.04
C ASP A 39 0.98 9.32 -2.90
N HIS A 40 0.61 9.01 -4.13
CA HIS A 40 1.48 8.36 -5.10
C HIS A 40 2.75 9.15 -5.40
N VAL A 41 3.88 8.49 -5.27
CA VAL A 41 5.20 8.96 -5.70
C VAL A 41 5.81 7.89 -6.60
N GLU A 42 5.70 8.10 -7.90
CA GLU A 42 6.15 7.13 -8.90
C GLU A 42 7.60 7.39 -9.32
N THR A 43 8.37 6.33 -9.49
CA THR A 43 9.73 6.40 -10.05
C THR A 43 9.74 6.49 -11.57
N VAL A 44 8.58 6.26 -12.18
CA VAL A 44 8.33 6.29 -13.62
C VAL A 44 7.25 7.31 -13.96
N GLU A 45 7.05 7.61 -15.23
CA GLU A 45 5.89 8.37 -15.69
C GLU A 45 4.61 7.59 -15.40
N TRP A 46 3.61 8.25 -14.85
CA TRP A 46 2.35 7.65 -14.40
C TRP A 46 1.71 6.70 -15.43
N GLY A 47 1.36 5.49 -14.99
CA GLY A 47 0.75 4.47 -15.85
C GLY A 47 1.67 3.89 -16.93
N THR A 48 2.98 4.07 -16.81
CA THR A 48 3.97 3.56 -17.76
C THR A 48 5.18 2.96 -17.05
N VAL A 49 6.10 2.38 -17.81
CA VAL A 49 7.43 1.96 -17.32
C VAL A 49 8.55 2.90 -17.78
N ALA A 50 8.20 4.03 -18.36
CA ALA A 50 9.18 5.02 -18.82
C ALA A 50 9.74 5.82 -17.63
N PRO A 51 11.07 6.04 -17.56
CA PRO A 51 11.66 6.85 -16.50
C PRO A 51 11.04 8.24 -16.42
N ARG A 52 10.90 8.79 -15.23
CA ARG A 52 10.45 10.17 -15.03
C ARG A 52 11.37 11.15 -15.77
N LYS A 53 10.75 12.16 -16.38
CA LYS A 53 11.46 13.23 -17.10
C LYS A 53 11.98 14.32 -16.16
N ALA A 54 11.39 14.45 -14.98
CA ALA A 54 11.75 15.46 -13.99
C ALA A 54 11.75 14.87 -12.57
N PRO A 55 12.56 15.41 -11.65
CA PRO A 55 12.48 15.07 -10.24
C PRO A 55 11.06 15.27 -9.67
N TYR A 56 10.71 14.49 -8.65
CA TYR A 56 9.43 14.69 -7.96
C TYR A 56 9.43 16.03 -7.21
N ASP A 57 8.36 16.81 -7.34
CA ASP A 57 8.20 18.07 -6.60
C ASP A 57 7.54 17.82 -5.25
N TRP A 58 8.36 17.79 -4.21
CA TRP A 58 7.92 17.60 -2.83
C TRP A 58 7.17 18.81 -2.25
N THR A 59 7.26 19.99 -2.89
CA THR A 59 6.73 21.24 -2.33
C THR A 59 5.22 21.18 -2.15
N ALA A 60 4.50 20.74 -3.19
CA ALA A 60 3.03 20.66 -3.14
C ALA A 60 2.54 19.71 -2.03
N LEU A 61 3.22 18.55 -1.87
CA LEU A 61 2.91 17.57 -0.83
C LEU A 61 3.11 18.17 0.58
N GLN A 62 4.26 18.84 0.79
CA GLN A 62 4.60 19.46 2.07
C GLN A 62 3.64 20.61 2.44
N GLU A 63 3.29 21.46 1.46
CA GLU A 63 2.35 22.57 1.67
C GLU A 63 0.94 22.07 2.02
N ALA A 64 0.44 21.05 1.28
CA ALA A 64 -0.85 20.43 1.54
C ALA A 64 -0.90 19.82 2.95
N TYR A 65 0.15 19.09 3.36
CA TYR A 65 0.26 18.50 4.68
C TYR A 65 0.32 19.55 5.78
N ALA A 66 1.13 20.59 5.62
CA ALA A 66 1.23 21.69 6.58
C ALA A 66 -0.10 22.45 6.75
N ALA A 67 -0.86 22.62 5.66
CA ALA A 67 -2.19 23.23 5.70
C ALA A 67 -3.18 22.36 6.49
N ALA A 68 -3.22 21.05 6.21
CA ALA A 68 -4.09 20.12 6.91
C ALA A 68 -3.77 20.07 8.41
N ARG A 69 -2.48 19.97 8.77
CA ARG A 69 -2.04 19.99 10.18
C ARG A 69 -2.48 21.24 10.92
N ARG A 70 -2.28 22.43 10.33
CA ARG A 70 -2.72 23.69 10.96
C ARG A 70 -4.22 23.76 11.21
N GLN A 71 -5.02 23.26 10.26
CA GLN A 71 -6.48 23.33 10.36
C GLN A 71 -7.08 22.28 11.31
N LEU A 72 -6.46 21.13 11.42
CA LEU A 72 -6.96 19.98 12.19
C LEU A 72 -6.21 19.75 13.50
N ASP A 73 -5.38 20.72 13.92
CA ASP A 73 -4.56 20.59 15.12
C ASP A 73 -5.35 20.15 16.35
N GLY A 74 -4.87 19.14 17.04
CA GLY A 74 -5.51 18.53 18.21
C GLY A 74 -6.82 17.78 17.95
N ARG A 75 -7.32 17.71 16.70
CA ARG A 75 -8.58 17.03 16.36
C ARG A 75 -8.36 15.59 15.86
N ILE A 76 -7.24 15.33 15.22
CA ILE A 76 -6.83 14.04 14.68
C ILE A 76 -5.31 14.04 14.53
N THR A 77 -4.68 12.89 14.70
CA THR A 77 -3.25 12.74 14.40
C THR A 77 -3.08 12.60 12.88
N LEU A 78 -2.25 13.47 12.30
CA LEU A 78 -1.91 13.41 10.88
C LEU A 78 -0.44 13.05 10.70
N LYS A 79 -0.17 12.12 9.80
CA LYS A 79 1.16 11.63 9.42
C LYS A 79 1.39 11.88 7.94
N LEU A 80 2.65 12.14 7.58
CA LEU A 80 3.09 12.30 6.19
C LEU A 80 3.82 11.04 5.75
N GLY A 81 3.25 10.33 4.84
CA GLY A 81 3.86 9.20 4.15
C GLY A 81 3.77 9.36 2.64
N ILE A 82 4.15 8.32 1.94
CA ILE A 82 3.98 8.17 0.49
C ILE A 82 3.67 6.71 0.15
N GLU A 83 3.00 6.51 -0.97
CA GLU A 83 3.03 5.24 -1.68
C GLU A 83 4.04 5.34 -2.81
N LEU A 84 5.19 4.66 -2.62
CA LEU A 84 6.28 4.62 -3.59
C LEU A 84 5.99 3.52 -4.61
N GLY A 85 5.55 3.93 -5.80
CA GLY A 85 5.25 3.02 -6.89
C GLY A 85 6.45 2.74 -7.78
N GLU A 86 6.48 1.53 -8.33
CA GLU A 86 7.34 1.06 -9.41
C GLU A 86 8.87 1.18 -9.16
N ALA A 87 9.28 1.27 -7.87
CA ALA A 87 10.70 1.40 -7.51
C ALA A 87 11.58 0.25 -8.05
N TYR A 88 11.01 -0.94 -8.18
CA TYR A 88 11.71 -2.13 -8.70
C TYR A 88 12.17 -2.01 -10.17
N LEU A 89 11.62 -1.07 -10.93
CA LEU A 89 12.03 -0.82 -12.33
C LEU A 89 13.39 -0.10 -12.40
N ASP A 90 13.69 0.79 -11.42
CA ASP A 90 14.96 1.50 -11.31
C ASP A 90 15.25 1.82 -9.84
N LEU A 91 15.90 0.89 -9.14
CA LEU A 91 16.22 1.00 -7.72
C LEU A 91 17.17 2.15 -7.39
N ASP A 92 18.05 2.53 -8.30
CA ASP A 92 18.98 3.64 -8.12
C ASP A 92 18.23 4.98 -8.14
N SER A 93 17.37 5.17 -9.15
CA SER A 93 16.48 6.35 -9.21
C SER A 93 15.54 6.43 -8.03
N ALA A 94 14.96 5.30 -7.60
CA ALA A 94 14.15 5.22 -6.39
C ALA A 94 14.95 5.62 -5.14
N GLY A 95 16.20 5.18 -5.04
CA GLY A 95 17.11 5.55 -3.97
C GLY A 95 17.34 7.06 -3.91
N HIS A 96 17.68 7.69 -5.03
CA HIS A 96 17.85 9.15 -5.12
C HIS A 96 16.57 9.91 -4.78
N MET A 97 15.41 9.42 -5.23
CA MET A 97 14.12 10.02 -4.89
C MET A 97 13.88 10.00 -3.38
N MET A 98 14.10 8.87 -2.73
CA MET A 98 13.98 8.74 -1.28
C MET A 98 14.98 9.61 -0.52
N ASP A 99 16.22 9.75 -1.01
CA ASP A 99 17.24 10.60 -0.39
C ASP A 99 16.90 12.10 -0.51
N SER A 100 16.07 12.48 -1.48
CA SER A 100 15.56 13.86 -1.67
C SER A 100 14.24 14.15 -0.95
N ALA A 101 13.61 13.11 -0.39
CA ALA A 101 12.31 13.26 0.27
C ALA A 101 12.40 14.12 1.54
N PRO A 102 11.33 14.83 1.92
CA PRO A 102 11.22 15.45 3.22
C PRO A 102 11.24 14.40 4.33
N GLU A 103 11.23 14.82 5.59
CA GLU A 103 11.03 13.89 6.70
C GLU A 103 9.66 13.23 6.57
N LEU A 104 9.65 11.93 6.27
CA LEU A 104 8.45 11.11 6.16
C LEU A 104 8.25 10.30 7.44
N ASP A 105 6.98 10.06 7.78
CA ASP A 105 6.60 9.15 8.86
C ASP A 105 6.55 7.71 8.37
N PHE A 106 6.20 7.48 7.10
CA PHE A 106 5.86 6.17 6.60
C PHE A 106 6.01 6.07 5.07
N VAL A 107 6.37 4.90 4.57
CA VAL A 107 6.45 4.62 3.12
C VAL A 107 5.86 3.25 2.83
N ILE A 108 4.90 3.21 1.91
CA ILE A 108 4.41 1.97 1.31
C ILE A 108 5.26 1.71 0.06
N GLY A 109 5.78 0.50 -0.09
CA GLY A 109 6.39 0.06 -1.35
C GLY A 109 5.38 -0.74 -2.14
N SER A 110 5.02 -0.27 -3.35
CA SER A 110 3.95 -0.84 -4.16
C SER A 110 4.40 -1.26 -5.56
N VAL A 111 3.72 -2.28 -6.06
CA VAL A 111 3.81 -2.77 -7.44
C VAL A 111 2.41 -2.71 -8.03
N HIS A 112 2.23 -1.92 -9.10
CA HIS A 112 0.96 -1.79 -9.81
C HIS A 112 1.03 -2.37 -11.22
N MET A 113 2.24 -2.51 -11.74
CA MET A 113 2.47 -3.03 -13.09
C MET A 113 2.77 -4.53 -13.04
N SER A 114 2.38 -5.22 -14.12
CA SER A 114 2.83 -6.58 -14.42
C SER A 114 3.19 -6.67 -15.90
N ARG A 115 3.57 -7.85 -16.35
CA ARG A 115 3.95 -8.07 -17.74
C ARG A 115 3.44 -9.41 -18.26
N ASP A 116 3.26 -9.45 -19.56
CA ASP A 116 2.95 -10.66 -20.32
C ASP A 116 3.81 -10.71 -21.62
N ALA A 117 3.41 -11.52 -22.60
CA ALA A 117 4.10 -11.65 -23.87
C ALA A 117 4.09 -10.35 -24.71
N ASP A 118 3.10 -9.48 -24.50
CA ASP A 118 2.92 -8.22 -25.22
C ASP A 118 3.65 -7.05 -24.54
N GLY A 119 4.14 -7.23 -23.31
CA GLY A 119 4.93 -6.26 -22.56
C GLY A 119 4.37 -5.91 -21.20
N TRP A 120 4.71 -4.69 -20.72
CA TRP A 120 4.27 -4.17 -19.44
C TRP A 120 2.88 -3.56 -19.53
N PHE A 121 2.07 -3.76 -18.49
CA PHE A 121 0.76 -3.12 -18.35
C PHE A 121 0.44 -2.87 -16.86
N ASP A 122 -0.37 -1.86 -16.60
CA ASP A 122 -0.96 -1.65 -15.29
C ASP A 122 -2.04 -2.71 -15.04
N LEU A 123 -1.98 -3.35 -13.86
CA LEU A 123 -2.91 -4.41 -13.45
C LEU A 123 -4.39 -3.99 -13.53
N PHE A 124 -4.67 -2.71 -13.38
CA PHE A 124 -6.02 -2.18 -13.57
C PHE A 124 -6.57 -2.41 -14.97
N PHE A 125 -5.69 -2.48 -15.98
CA PHE A 125 -6.02 -2.72 -17.39
C PHE A 125 -5.79 -4.16 -17.84
N ILE A 126 -5.62 -5.11 -16.90
CA ILE A 126 -5.48 -6.54 -17.27
C ILE A 126 -6.62 -7.01 -18.18
N ALA A 127 -6.30 -7.78 -19.21
CA ALA A 127 -7.27 -8.31 -20.15
C ALA A 127 -8.34 -9.20 -19.45
N ASP A 128 -9.57 -9.20 -19.96
CA ASP A 128 -10.71 -9.90 -19.36
C ASP A 128 -11.14 -11.17 -20.11
N ASP A 129 -10.57 -11.43 -21.28
CA ASP A 129 -10.90 -12.52 -22.18
C ASP A 129 -9.88 -13.67 -22.23
N ARG A 130 -9.04 -13.77 -21.18
CA ARG A 130 -7.97 -14.75 -21.08
C ARG A 130 -8.38 -15.96 -20.22
N ASP A 131 -7.62 -17.04 -20.33
CA ASP A 131 -7.79 -18.26 -19.53
C ASP A 131 -7.07 -18.16 -18.17
N ASP A 132 -7.33 -19.12 -17.30
CA ASP A 132 -6.74 -19.15 -15.95
C ASP A 132 -5.21 -19.26 -15.98
N ALA A 133 -4.64 -19.93 -16.99
CA ALA A 133 -3.19 -20.07 -17.13
C ALA A 133 -2.53 -18.71 -17.39
N TYR A 134 -3.13 -17.85 -18.19
CA TYR A 134 -2.68 -16.48 -18.39
C TYR A 134 -2.68 -15.68 -17.08
N TYR A 135 -3.78 -15.75 -16.32
CA TYR A 135 -3.88 -14.99 -15.07
C TYR A 135 -2.87 -15.48 -14.03
N HIS A 136 -2.63 -16.78 -13.95
CA HIS A 136 -1.57 -17.30 -13.07
C HIS A 136 -0.19 -16.84 -13.51
N ALA A 137 0.11 -16.79 -14.81
CA ALA A 137 1.39 -16.27 -15.30
C ALA A 137 1.56 -14.78 -14.97
N VAL A 138 0.50 -13.97 -15.04
CA VAL A 138 0.52 -12.56 -14.63
C VAL A 138 0.80 -12.42 -13.13
N VAL A 139 0.19 -13.27 -12.28
CA VAL A 139 0.48 -13.29 -10.83
C VAL A 139 1.93 -13.67 -10.56
N ASP A 140 2.48 -14.66 -11.25
CA ASP A 140 3.90 -15.05 -11.14
C ASP A 140 4.82 -13.87 -11.50
N ALA A 141 4.58 -13.22 -12.63
CA ALA A 141 5.35 -12.07 -13.06
C ALA A 141 5.26 -10.88 -12.07
N TYR A 142 4.08 -10.63 -11.53
CA TYR A 142 3.88 -9.62 -10.48
C TYR A 142 4.70 -9.93 -9.22
N LEU A 143 4.65 -11.17 -8.73
CA LEU A 143 5.38 -11.57 -7.51
C LEU A 143 6.91 -11.56 -7.70
N GLU A 144 7.40 -11.78 -8.92
CA GLU A 144 8.83 -11.57 -9.23
C GLU A 144 9.24 -10.11 -9.01
N GLU A 145 8.40 -9.15 -9.40
CA GLU A 145 8.68 -7.71 -9.22
C GLU A 145 8.53 -7.30 -7.73
N VAL A 146 7.53 -7.84 -7.02
CA VAL A 146 7.41 -7.66 -5.57
C VAL A 146 8.66 -8.19 -4.85
N LEU A 147 9.22 -9.32 -5.28
CA LEU A 147 10.44 -9.87 -4.68
C LEU A 147 11.66 -8.97 -4.92
N LYS A 148 11.79 -8.34 -6.10
CA LYS A 148 12.84 -7.35 -6.37
C LYS A 148 12.71 -6.15 -5.43
N LEU A 149 11.48 -5.62 -5.30
CA LEU A 149 11.18 -4.53 -4.37
C LEU A 149 11.48 -4.93 -2.92
N ALA A 150 11.07 -6.13 -2.50
CA ALA A 150 11.34 -6.68 -1.18
C ALA A 150 12.83 -6.78 -0.85
N ARG A 151 13.67 -7.16 -1.81
CA ARG A 151 15.12 -7.22 -1.64
C ARG A 151 15.77 -5.85 -1.47
N TRP A 152 15.20 -4.81 -2.06
CA TRP A 152 15.64 -3.43 -1.88
C TRP A 152 15.30 -2.89 -0.49
N GLY A 153 14.10 -3.11 0.01
CA GLY A 153 13.70 -2.94 1.41
C GLY A 153 13.73 -1.51 1.97
N ARG A 154 13.83 -0.45 1.16
CA ARG A 154 13.87 0.95 1.64
C ARG A 154 12.48 1.57 1.79
N PHE A 155 11.57 0.85 2.43
CA PHE A 155 10.19 1.27 2.72
C PHE A 155 9.71 0.63 4.03
N SER A 156 8.56 1.05 4.56
CA SER A 156 8.03 0.57 5.84
C SER A 156 7.26 -0.74 5.71
N VAL A 157 6.41 -0.84 4.69
CA VAL A 157 5.58 -2.02 4.42
C VAL A 157 5.41 -2.24 2.91
N LEU A 158 5.20 -3.50 2.50
CA LEU A 158 4.66 -3.81 1.17
C LEU A 158 3.17 -3.49 1.13
N GLY A 159 2.73 -2.68 0.17
CA GLY A 159 1.33 -2.37 -0.11
C GLY A 159 0.60 -3.56 -0.72
N HIS A 160 -0.69 -3.68 -0.45
CA HIS A 160 -1.66 -4.60 -1.10
C HIS A 160 -1.04 -5.81 -1.82
N LEU A 161 -0.22 -6.59 -1.11
CA LEU A 161 0.64 -7.69 -1.65
C LEU A 161 -0.07 -8.62 -2.65
N THR A 162 -1.38 -8.77 -2.56
CA THR A 162 -2.19 -9.62 -3.44
C THR A 162 -3.08 -8.80 -4.39
N LEU A 163 -2.65 -7.62 -4.80
CA LEU A 163 -3.38 -6.73 -5.70
C LEU A 163 -3.92 -7.41 -6.97
N PRO A 164 -3.21 -8.35 -7.62
CA PRO A 164 -3.75 -9.04 -8.79
C PRO A 164 -5.10 -9.71 -8.55
N VAL A 165 -5.37 -10.21 -7.32
CA VAL A 165 -6.66 -10.85 -6.98
C VAL A 165 -7.81 -9.84 -7.15
N ARG A 166 -7.65 -8.59 -6.70
CA ARG A 166 -8.64 -7.53 -6.90
C ARG A 166 -8.87 -7.28 -8.38
N CYS A 167 -7.79 -7.08 -9.13
CA CYS A 167 -7.88 -6.75 -10.55
C CYS A 167 -8.48 -7.89 -11.37
N ILE A 168 -8.12 -9.13 -11.08
CA ILE A 168 -8.59 -10.31 -11.82
C ILE A 168 -10.00 -10.72 -11.36
N ASN A 169 -10.21 -10.87 -10.05
CA ASN A 169 -11.44 -11.47 -9.56
C ASN A 169 -12.59 -10.47 -9.45
N GLU A 170 -12.32 -9.27 -8.88
CA GLU A 170 -13.39 -8.30 -8.68
C GLU A 170 -13.69 -7.50 -9.95
N MET A 171 -12.65 -7.08 -10.69
CA MET A 171 -12.85 -6.22 -11.86
C MET A 171 -13.12 -7.01 -13.15
N ARG A 172 -12.54 -8.21 -13.32
CA ARG A 172 -12.74 -9.07 -14.50
C ARG A 172 -13.65 -10.25 -14.23
N HIS A 173 -14.25 -10.33 -13.00
CA HIS A 173 -15.21 -11.37 -12.63
C HIS A 173 -14.68 -12.79 -12.79
N LYS A 174 -13.38 -12.99 -12.49
CA LYS A 174 -12.74 -14.31 -12.50
C LYS A 174 -12.74 -14.90 -11.09
N ASN A 175 -12.19 -16.10 -10.93
CA ASN A 175 -12.07 -16.77 -9.64
C ASN A 175 -10.70 -17.44 -9.52
N ILE A 176 -9.64 -16.63 -9.64
CA ILE A 176 -8.26 -17.10 -9.52
C ILE A 176 -7.87 -17.21 -8.04
N SER A 177 -7.30 -18.35 -7.67
CA SER A 177 -6.77 -18.59 -6.34
C SER A 177 -5.31 -18.15 -6.25
N PHE A 178 -4.92 -17.51 -5.13
CA PHE A 178 -3.52 -17.20 -4.83
C PHE A 178 -2.74 -18.39 -4.25
N ARG A 179 -3.41 -19.50 -3.92
CA ARG A 179 -2.78 -20.70 -3.33
C ARG A 179 -1.62 -21.28 -4.12
N PRO A 180 -1.65 -21.38 -5.47
CA PRO A 180 -0.51 -21.88 -6.24
C PRO A 180 0.78 -21.06 -6.04
N HIS A 181 0.66 -19.79 -5.67
CA HIS A 181 1.77 -18.83 -5.55
C HIS A 181 2.30 -18.67 -4.12
N MET A 182 1.79 -19.46 -3.16
CA MET A 182 2.17 -19.30 -1.74
C MET A 182 3.65 -19.49 -1.47
N ALA A 183 4.37 -20.27 -2.27
CA ALA A 183 5.82 -20.43 -2.13
C ALA A 183 6.57 -19.13 -2.44
N GLN A 184 6.16 -18.39 -3.47
CA GLN A 184 6.73 -17.09 -3.82
C GLN A 184 6.39 -16.04 -2.75
N VAL A 185 5.13 -16.06 -2.25
CA VAL A 185 4.71 -15.20 -1.13
C VAL A 185 5.58 -15.47 0.10
N GLU A 186 5.81 -16.74 0.45
CA GLU A 186 6.67 -17.11 1.57
C GLU A 186 8.10 -16.59 1.38
N GLU A 187 8.68 -16.68 0.17
CA GLU A 187 10.00 -16.13 -0.13
C GLU A 187 10.03 -14.61 0.09
N ILE A 188 9.02 -13.89 -0.40
CA ILE A 188 8.90 -12.44 -0.20
C ILE A 188 8.84 -12.11 1.30
N LEU A 189 7.97 -12.79 2.06
CA LEU A 189 7.81 -12.55 3.49
C LEU A 189 9.11 -12.85 4.28
N ARG A 190 9.81 -13.95 3.96
CA ARG A 190 11.11 -14.28 4.54
C ARG A 190 12.20 -13.27 4.18
N THR A 191 12.06 -12.59 3.05
CA THR A 191 12.99 -11.54 2.62
C THR A 191 12.78 -10.26 3.42
N ILE A 192 11.55 -9.82 3.65
CA ILE A 192 11.27 -8.52 4.30
C ILE A 192 11.36 -8.57 5.83
N ILE A 193 10.94 -9.66 6.47
CA ILE A 193 10.86 -9.76 7.94
C ILE A 193 12.21 -9.45 8.61
N PRO A 194 13.36 -10.03 8.20
CA PRO A 194 14.65 -9.73 8.81
C PRO A 194 15.14 -8.29 8.60
N GLN A 195 14.59 -7.59 7.60
CA GLN A 195 14.90 -6.19 7.31
C GLN A 195 14.10 -5.22 8.19
N GLY A 196 13.13 -5.72 8.99
CA GLY A 196 12.22 -4.87 9.75
C GLY A 196 11.15 -4.20 8.88
N VAL A 197 10.91 -4.72 7.69
CA VAL A 197 9.85 -4.28 6.78
C VAL A 197 8.61 -5.14 7.01
N GLY A 198 7.44 -4.50 7.03
CA GLY A 198 6.16 -5.15 7.25
C GLY A 198 5.34 -5.38 5.98
N ILE A 199 4.07 -5.67 6.20
CA ILE A 199 3.06 -5.71 5.14
C ILE A 199 1.86 -4.84 5.52
N GLU A 200 1.12 -4.40 4.52
CA GLU A 200 -0.19 -3.81 4.69
C GLU A 200 -1.27 -4.90 4.78
N CYS A 201 -2.26 -4.71 5.63
CA CYS A 201 -3.58 -5.32 5.49
C CYS A 201 -4.50 -4.27 4.85
N ASN A 202 -4.52 -4.23 3.53
CA ASN A 202 -5.39 -3.34 2.76
C ASN A 202 -6.84 -3.78 2.89
N THR A 203 -7.74 -2.85 3.21
CA THR A 203 -9.14 -3.19 3.49
C THR A 203 -9.93 -3.46 2.22
N ASN A 204 -9.38 -3.09 1.06
CA ASN A 204 -10.00 -3.28 -0.25
C ASN A 204 -11.46 -2.78 -0.28
N ARG A 205 -11.69 -1.59 0.27
CA ARG A 205 -13.03 -0.95 0.33
C ARG A 205 -14.09 -1.82 1.01
N GLY A 206 -13.69 -2.75 1.89
CA GLY A 206 -14.56 -3.68 2.59
C GLY A 206 -14.75 -5.04 1.90
N ASN A 207 -14.25 -5.23 0.69
CA ASN A 207 -14.21 -6.52 -0.01
C ASN A 207 -13.18 -7.48 0.60
N ALA A 208 -12.73 -8.51 -0.13
CA ALA A 208 -11.67 -9.39 0.34
C ALA A 208 -10.39 -8.58 0.64
N PRO A 209 -9.75 -8.74 1.82
CA PRO A 209 -8.55 -7.97 2.16
C PRO A 209 -7.36 -8.37 1.29
N LEU A 210 -6.43 -7.45 1.12
CA LEU A 210 -5.19 -7.68 0.39
C LEU A 210 -3.99 -7.49 1.35
N PRO A 211 -3.37 -8.61 1.80
CA PRO A 211 -3.69 -10.00 1.51
C PRO A 211 -4.81 -10.60 2.38
N ASP A 212 -5.24 -11.79 2.02
CA ASP A 212 -6.24 -12.58 2.75
C ASP A 212 -5.71 -13.19 4.06
N GLY A 213 -6.61 -13.83 4.82
CA GLY A 213 -6.28 -14.44 6.11
C GLY A 213 -5.24 -15.57 6.03
N ASP A 214 -5.09 -16.26 4.91
CA ASP A 214 -4.09 -17.34 4.79
C ASP A 214 -2.68 -16.74 4.70
N VAL A 215 -2.49 -15.68 3.93
CA VAL A 215 -1.21 -14.96 3.85
C VAL A 215 -0.91 -14.24 5.18
N LEU A 216 -1.91 -13.62 5.82
CA LEU A 216 -1.74 -12.97 7.13
C LEU A 216 -1.28 -13.96 8.20
N LYS A 217 -1.85 -15.16 8.24
CA LYS A 217 -1.43 -16.23 9.17
C LYS A 217 -0.01 -16.71 8.86
N LEU A 218 0.32 -16.90 7.57
CA LEU A 218 1.68 -17.26 7.16
C LEU A 218 2.69 -16.19 7.63
N TYR A 219 2.41 -14.91 7.37
CA TYR A 219 3.27 -13.82 7.81
C TYR A 219 3.50 -13.85 9.32
N ARG A 220 2.43 -14.03 10.11
CA ARG A 220 2.53 -14.15 11.57
C ARG A 220 3.33 -15.38 12.02
N GLN A 221 3.15 -16.53 11.36
CA GLN A 221 3.88 -17.78 11.64
C GLN A 221 5.38 -17.65 11.35
N LEU A 222 5.75 -16.87 10.33
CA LEU A 222 7.15 -16.57 9.98
C LEU A 222 7.82 -15.56 10.92
N GLY A 223 7.08 -15.03 11.91
CA GLY A 223 7.58 -14.05 12.87
C GLY A 223 7.34 -12.60 12.47
N GLY A 224 6.53 -12.33 11.45
CA GLY A 224 6.13 -10.99 11.07
C GLY A 224 5.25 -10.34 12.13
N GLU A 225 5.55 -9.08 12.48
CA GLU A 225 4.82 -8.33 13.51
C GLU A 225 4.41 -6.93 13.03
N ILE A 226 5.13 -6.36 12.08
CA ILE A 226 4.83 -5.02 11.53
C ILE A 226 3.72 -5.15 10.49
N ILE A 227 2.51 -4.71 10.84
CA ILE A 227 1.36 -4.76 9.95
C ILE A 227 0.52 -3.50 10.09
N THR A 228 0.31 -2.77 9.00
CA THR A 228 -0.54 -1.60 8.95
C THR A 228 -1.94 -1.94 8.45
N LEU A 229 -2.87 -1.03 8.66
CA LEU A 229 -4.23 -1.07 8.11
C LEU A 229 -4.38 0.11 7.17
N GLY A 230 -4.77 -0.11 5.94
CA GLY A 230 -4.95 0.92 4.94
C GLY A 230 -6.24 0.72 4.14
N SER A 231 -6.96 1.81 3.86
CA SER A 231 -8.20 1.74 3.07
C SER A 231 -7.95 1.88 1.58
N ASP A 232 -6.82 2.42 1.18
CA ASP A 232 -6.51 2.78 -0.21
C ASP A 232 -7.57 3.78 -0.76
N ALA A 233 -7.90 4.75 0.10
CA ALA A 233 -9.00 5.67 -0.15
C ALA A 233 -8.59 6.81 -1.08
N HIS A 234 -9.19 6.89 -2.26
CA HIS A 234 -9.08 7.99 -3.22
C HIS A 234 -10.28 8.95 -3.13
N THR A 235 -11.27 8.59 -2.32
CA THR A 235 -12.49 9.39 -2.08
C THR A 235 -12.85 9.38 -0.59
N ALA A 236 -13.58 10.39 -0.15
CA ALA A 236 -14.08 10.45 1.21
C ALA A 236 -14.91 9.22 1.59
N GLU A 237 -15.64 8.62 0.67
CA GLU A 237 -16.49 7.45 0.91
C GLU A 237 -15.71 6.25 1.42
N HIS A 238 -14.51 6.03 0.88
CA HIS A 238 -13.69 4.87 1.22
C HIS A 238 -12.75 5.10 2.42
N LEU A 239 -12.59 6.33 2.88
CA LEU A 239 -11.69 6.66 4.00
C LEU A 239 -12.08 5.89 5.27
N GLY A 240 -11.13 5.18 5.85
CA GLY A 240 -11.33 4.37 7.05
C GLY A 240 -12.25 3.16 6.86
N CYS A 241 -12.61 2.85 5.60
CA CYS A 241 -13.54 1.77 5.30
C CYS A 241 -13.01 0.42 5.83
N ALA A 242 -13.85 -0.29 6.59
CA ALA A 242 -13.59 -1.61 7.15
C ALA A 242 -12.35 -1.74 8.08
N ILE A 243 -11.69 -0.65 8.50
CA ILE A 243 -10.53 -0.71 9.41
C ILE A 243 -10.85 -1.53 10.67
N GLY A 244 -11.95 -1.26 11.35
CA GLY A 244 -12.35 -2.01 12.55
C GLY A 244 -12.58 -3.50 12.27
N VAL A 245 -13.18 -3.84 11.13
CA VAL A 245 -13.40 -5.24 10.73
C VAL A 245 -12.07 -5.95 10.46
N ARG A 246 -11.08 -5.25 9.89
CA ARG A 246 -9.75 -5.83 9.64
C ARG A 246 -8.95 -5.99 10.93
N GLN A 247 -9.17 -5.17 11.95
CA GLN A 247 -8.61 -5.43 13.28
C GLN A 247 -9.09 -6.77 13.85
N GLU A 248 -10.37 -7.11 13.69
CA GLU A 248 -10.88 -8.42 14.09
C GLU A 248 -10.26 -9.57 13.28
N LEU A 249 -10.08 -9.36 11.97
CA LEU A 249 -9.37 -10.33 11.13
C LEU A 249 -7.93 -10.53 11.62
N LEU A 250 -7.19 -9.47 11.91
CA LEU A 250 -5.82 -9.57 12.44
C LEU A 250 -5.78 -10.35 13.75
N ARG A 251 -6.73 -10.10 14.69
CA ARG A 251 -6.86 -10.90 15.92
C ARG A 251 -7.05 -12.39 15.61
N SER A 252 -7.93 -12.72 14.67
CA SER A 252 -8.19 -14.10 14.25
C SER A 252 -6.98 -14.77 13.59
N CYS A 253 -6.06 -13.99 13.03
CA CYS A 253 -4.78 -14.44 12.47
C CYS A 253 -3.65 -14.52 13.51
N GLY A 254 -3.92 -14.18 14.78
CA GLY A 254 -2.95 -14.30 15.88
C GLY A 254 -2.13 -13.04 16.15
N PHE A 255 -2.49 -11.89 15.56
CA PHE A 255 -1.88 -10.61 15.93
C PHE A 255 -2.48 -10.08 17.23
N ARG A 256 -1.64 -9.41 18.02
CA ARG A 256 -2.05 -8.68 19.23
C ARG A 256 -2.05 -7.18 19.02
N TYR A 257 -1.34 -6.73 18.01
CA TYR A 257 -1.10 -5.34 17.69
C TYR A 257 -1.20 -5.14 16.18
N PHE A 258 -1.55 -3.94 15.76
CA PHE A 258 -1.23 -3.42 14.44
C PHE A 258 -0.23 -2.26 14.60
N THR A 259 0.32 -1.76 13.51
CA THR A 259 1.44 -0.82 13.55
C THR A 259 1.05 0.53 13.00
N THR A 260 1.42 1.59 13.71
CA THR A 260 1.49 2.97 13.23
C THR A 260 2.95 3.40 13.16
N PHE A 261 3.25 4.55 12.56
CA PHE A 261 4.62 4.99 12.37
C PHE A 261 4.83 6.45 12.78
N ASP A 262 6.04 6.77 13.23
CA ASP A 262 6.54 8.12 13.47
C ASP A 262 7.98 8.21 12.99
N ARG A 263 8.27 9.05 12.00
CA ARG A 263 9.60 9.19 11.39
C ARG A 263 10.22 7.84 11.04
N MET A 264 9.50 7.04 10.26
CA MET A 264 9.86 5.70 9.80
C MET A 264 10.04 4.67 10.93
N LYS A 265 9.66 4.97 12.16
CA LYS A 265 9.78 4.05 13.30
C LYS A 265 8.41 3.45 13.64
N PRO A 266 8.30 2.11 13.72
CA PRO A 266 7.04 1.46 14.05
C PRO A 266 6.67 1.67 15.52
N THR A 267 5.37 1.89 15.75
CA THR A 267 4.72 1.93 17.06
C THR A 267 3.56 0.95 17.07
N PHE A 268 3.46 0.11 18.09
CA PHE A 268 2.48 -0.96 18.16
C PHE A 268 1.23 -0.50 18.92
N GLN A 269 0.08 -0.57 18.26
CA GLN A 269 -1.23 -0.25 18.80
C GLN A 269 -1.96 -1.55 19.12
N ALA A 270 -2.53 -1.67 20.34
CA ALA A 270 -3.28 -2.86 20.73
C ALA A 270 -4.53 -3.02 19.84
N LEU A 271 -4.73 -4.25 19.33
CA LEU A 271 -5.94 -4.63 18.60
C LEU A 271 -7.15 -4.73 19.50
#